data_f4a157166ac0cac2ca2dc4bf58b26866
#
_entry.id   f4a157166ac0cac2ca2dc4bf58b26866
#
_cell.length_a   1.000
_cell.length_b   1.000
_cell.length_c   1.000
_cell.angle_alpha   90.00
_cell.angle_beta   90.00
_cell.angle_gamma   90.00
#
_symmetry.space_group_name_H-M   'P 1'
#
loop_
_entity.id
_entity.type
_entity.pdbx_description
1 polymer ?
#
loop_
_entity_poly.entity_id
_entity_poly.type
_entity_poly.pdbx_seq_one_letter_code
_entity_poly.pdbx_strand_id
1 'polypeptide(L)'
;MSDMINSDEVNKVIEMIRSLYGENKCITDDNYDKSLAVKCVNGTFVGKKNENIIEYKGIPFVGKQPVGDLRWKAPVDVVPDDGVYEAFYNGKTPCQPMGDLSSAYVQGEDCLYLNVWKAEGDSDKKKPVIVWIYGGAFETGGTVAYDMHNFMKENPDVIVVAIGYRVGFLGFCHLSHLSDGKDFSDAQNLGLLDQIMGLKWVHENIAAFGGDPDNVTIWGESAGAGSCTLLPLIEGSQKYFKRVIAQSGAPGQTRSEEQAIECTDKVMEALGCKTVADLMKVDGEKLATTAGELFGMYQVLGIRTFPERDGKYLPEDIWAAYANGAAKNIEFLHGCNKDEMNAFLAVFGPEVFTEWGKNRLEENLAKFTDEQKELVKSYCRDIGGESYEPYNRVIGQMLFLAPQIRLSEEQTRAGGKSYTYLFTPESTLPLMKSGHAVEVATLFNDPNDTALSGRNFDETYGKILRKMWVQFAKTGNPSLTADISPDGKAYEWPLYDLEDKKVMVLDEFDIHPEKETQRKIVDWDRTYFLTDYYIP
;
A
#
# COMPACT_ATOMS: atom_id res chain seq x y z
N MET A 1 6.87 16.82 17.94
CA MET A 1 6.19 17.55 16.86
C MET A 1 4.98 18.35 17.33
N SER A 2 4.32 18.00 18.45
CA SER A 2 3.09 18.68 18.90
C SER A 2 3.24 20.18 19.24
N ASP A 3 4.42 20.68 19.54
CA ASP A 3 4.63 22.08 19.98
C ASP A 3 5.08 23.03 18.86
N MET A 4 5.19 22.58 17.61
CA MET A 4 5.66 23.41 16.48
C MET A 4 4.60 23.65 15.40
N ILE A 5 3.46 22.96 15.41
CA ILE A 5 2.39 23.20 14.45
C ILE A 5 1.34 24.10 15.10
N ASN A 6 1.09 25.26 14.49
CA ASN A 6 0.07 26.19 14.94
C ASN A 6 -1.30 25.46 14.93
N SER A 7 -1.98 25.40 16.07
CA SER A 7 -3.29 24.74 16.22
C SER A 7 -4.33 25.19 15.18
N ASP A 8 -4.24 26.44 14.71
CA ASP A 8 -5.14 27.00 13.69
C ASP A 8 -4.84 26.41 12.29
N GLU A 9 -3.60 26.05 11.98
CA GLU A 9 -3.22 25.40 10.71
C GLU A 9 -3.67 23.94 10.71
N VAL A 10 -3.48 23.22 11.81
CA VAL A 10 -3.98 21.85 11.97
C VAL A 10 -5.49 21.80 11.81
N ASN A 11 -6.22 22.72 12.47
CA ASN A 11 -7.68 22.79 12.37
C ASN A 11 -8.15 23.07 10.93
N LYS A 12 -7.46 23.92 10.17
CA LYS A 12 -7.78 24.16 8.75
C LYS A 12 -7.58 22.91 7.89
N VAL A 13 -6.53 22.15 8.12
CA VAL A 13 -6.28 20.87 7.41
C VAL A 13 -7.37 19.86 7.75
N ILE A 14 -7.76 19.75 9.03
CA ILE A 14 -8.86 18.88 9.46
C ILE A 14 -10.18 19.29 8.79
N GLU A 15 -10.51 20.57 8.78
CA GLU A 15 -11.73 21.08 8.10
C GLU A 15 -11.70 20.82 6.60
N MET A 16 -10.54 21.02 5.96
CA MET A 16 -10.36 20.72 4.54
C MET A 16 -10.59 19.23 4.25
N ILE A 17 -9.97 18.33 5.00
CA ILE A 17 -10.17 16.88 4.83
C ILE A 17 -11.64 16.51 5.06
N ARG A 18 -12.28 17.03 6.11
CA ARG A 18 -13.70 16.76 6.39
C ARG A 18 -14.64 17.25 5.29
N SER A 19 -14.29 18.33 4.59
CA SER A 19 -15.07 18.83 3.46
C SER A 19 -15.05 17.92 2.23
N LEU A 20 -14.13 16.97 2.16
CA LEU A 20 -14.05 15.96 1.08
C LEU A 20 -15.05 14.81 1.27
N TYR A 21 -15.69 14.73 2.45
CA TYR A 21 -16.75 13.77 2.74
C TYR A 21 -18.13 14.40 2.58
N GLY A 22 -19.10 13.59 2.25
CA GLY A 22 -20.48 13.98 2.10
C GLY A 22 -21.35 12.79 1.72
N GLU A 23 -22.64 13.02 1.54
CA GLU A 23 -23.57 12.01 1.11
C GLU A 23 -23.76 12.08 -0.41
N ASN A 24 -23.41 11.02 -1.12
CA ASN A 24 -23.73 10.83 -2.53
C ASN A 24 -25.18 10.37 -2.64
N LYS A 25 -26.04 11.22 -3.24
CA LYS A 25 -27.50 11.01 -3.29
C LYS A 25 -27.92 10.25 -4.53
N CYS A 26 -29.03 9.53 -4.43
CA CYS A 26 -29.77 9.06 -5.58
C CYS A 26 -30.43 10.24 -6.30
N ILE A 27 -30.23 10.38 -7.60
CA ILE A 27 -30.79 11.43 -8.45
C ILE A 27 -32.09 10.88 -9.05
N THR A 28 -33.24 11.48 -8.71
CA THR A 28 -34.56 10.96 -9.09
C THR A 28 -35.28 11.84 -10.12
N ASP A 29 -34.77 13.04 -10.41
CA ASP A 29 -35.43 14.06 -11.22
C ASP A 29 -34.82 14.25 -12.62
N ASP A 30 -33.94 13.36 -13.06
CA ASP A 30 -33.21 13.44 -14.35
C ASP A 30 -32.43 14.77 -14.56
N ASN A 31 -32.19 15.51 -13.48
CA ASN A 31 -31.50 16.80 -13.49
C ASN A 31 -30.03 16.64 -13.14
N TYR A 32 -29.24 16.09 -14.06
CA TYR A 32 -27.80 15.93 -13.93
C TYR A 32 -27.10 16.09 -15.28
N ASP A 33 -25.81 16.37 -15.26
CA ASP A 33 -24.99 16.44 -16.47
C ASP A 33 -24.74 15.04 -17.02
N LYS A 34 -25.43 14.70 -18.11
CA LYS A 34 -25.33 13.36 -18.74
C LYS A 34 -23.95 13.09 -19.35
N SER A 35 -23.17 14.14 -19.63
CA SER A 35 -21.79 14.00 -20.13
C SER A 35 -20.80 13.53 -19.05
N LEU A 36 -21.18 13.70 -17.77
CA LEU A 36 -20.40 13.26 -16.61
C LEU A 36 -20.94 11.95 -16.01
N ALA A 37 -21.95 11.34 -16.63
CA ALA A 37 -22.58 10.11 -16.14
C ALA A 37 -21.97 8.88 -16.79
N VAL A 38 -21.63 7.87 -15.99
CA VAL A 38 -21.08 6.59 -16.45
C VAL A 38 -21.95 5.45 -15.94
N LYS A 39 -22.46 4.62 -16.84
CA LYS A 39 -23.26 3.44 -16.51
C LYS A 39 -22.33 2.28 -16.12
N CYS A 40 -22.50 1.81 -14.89
CA CYS A 40 -21.85 0.65 -14.31
C CYS A 40 -22.86 -0.49 -14.05
N VAL A 41 -22.41 -1.64 -13.61
CA VAL A 41 -23.28 -2.77 -13.23
C VAL A 41 -24.23 -2.38 -12.10
N ASN A 42 -23.73 -1.66 -11.09
CA ASN A 42 -24.46 -1.28 -9.87
C ASN A 42 -24.99 0.16 -9.89
N GLY A 43 -25.31 0.71 -11.05
CA GLY A 43 -25.90 2.03 -11.20
C GLY A 43 -25.21 2.92 -12.21
N THR A 44 -25.74 4.11 -12.41
CA THR A 44 -25.12 5.18 -13.19
C THR A 44 -24.53 6.20 -12.22
N PHE A 45 -23.23 6.47 -12.32
CA PHE A 45 -22.55 7.41 -11.42
C PHE A 45 -22.22 8.70 -12.15
N VAL A 46 -22.60 9.82 -11.54
CA VAL A 46 -22.36 11.17 -12.06
C VAL A 46 -21.17 11.78 -11.34
N GLY A 47 -20.09 12.04 -12.09
CA GLY A 47 -18.87 12.61 -11.56
C GLY A 47 -18.89 14.13 -11.45
N LYS A 48 -17.85 14.67 -10.85
CA LYS A 48 -17.54 16.12 -10.83
C LYS A 48 -16.43 16.44 -11.80
N LYS A 49 -16.63 17.47 -12.61
CA LYS A 49 -15.55 18.03 -13.43
C LYS A 49 -14.77 19.07 -12.62
N ASN A 50 -13.46 18.87 -12.57
CA ASN A 50 -12.49 19.79 -12.01
C ASN A 50 -11.44 20.09 -13.09
N GLU A 51 -11.43 21.29 -13.65
CA GLU A 51 -10.67 21.66 -14.85
C GLU A 51 -10.95 20.67 -16.01
N ASN A 52 -9.93 19.96 -16.48
CA ASN A 52 -10.02 18.94 -17.53
C ASN A 52 -10.05 17.50 -17.00
N ILE A 53 -10.18 17.31 -15.69
CA ILE A 53 -10.30 16.01 -15.04
C ILE A 53 -11.72 15.80 -14.53
N ILE A 54 -12.25 14.60 -14.74
CA ILE A 54 -13.52 14.16 -14.18
C ILE A 54 -13.21 13.20 -13.04
N GLU A 55 -13.75 13.51 -11.87
CA GLU A 55 -13.56 12.75 -10.64
C GLU A 55 -14.87 12.10 -10.24
N TYR A 56 -14.81 10.80 -9.93
CA TYR A 56 -15.92 10.04 -9.37
C TYR A 56 -15.47 9.53 -8.01
N LYS A 57 -16.11 9.98 -6.94
CA LYS A 57 -15.71 9.66 -5.55
C LYS A 57 -16.81 8.92 -4.80
N GLY A 58 -16.41 7.91 -4.02
CA GLY A 58 -17.32 7.16 -3.15
C GLY A 58 -18.25 6.19 -3.89
N ILE A 59 -17.79 5.59 -4.99
CA ILE A 59 -18.54 4.54 -5.67
C ILE A 59 -18.47 3.24 -4.85
N PRO A 60 -19.58 2.65 -4.40
CA PRO A 60 -19.57 1.37 -3.71
C PRO A 60 -19.21 0.25 -4.70
N PHE A 61 -18.24 -0.58 -4.35
CA PHE A 61 -17.83 -1.72 -5.19
C PHE A 61 -18.30 -3.07 -4.65
N VAL A 62 -19.15 -3.07 -3.63
CA VAL A 62 -19.77 -4.25 -3.01
C VAL A 62 -21.29 -4.13 -3.04
N GLY A 63 -21.98 -5.27 -3.07
CA GLY A 63 -23.46 -5.29 -3.05
C GLY A 63 -24.06 -4.90 -1.71
N LYS A 64 -23.30 -5.11 -0.62
CA LYS A 64 -23.64 -4.65 0.74
C LYS A 64 -22.35 -4.31 1.48
N GLN A 65 -22.37 -3.20 2.20
CA GLN A 65 -21.26 -2.83 3.09
C GLN A 65 -21.10 -3.82 4.25
N PRO A 66 -19.87 -4.02 4.78
CA PRO A 66 -19.56 -5.02 5.81
C PRO A 66 -19.96 -4.57 7.21
N VAL A 67 -21.23 -4.21 7.38
CA VAL A 67 -21.81 -3.73 8.65
C VAL A 67 -22.76 -4.76 9.27
N GLY A 68 -22.95 -4.69 10.58
CA GLY A 68 -23.86 -5.59 11.30
C GLY A 68 -23.50 -7.06 11.10
N ASP A 69 -24.43 -7.89 10.64
CA ASP A 69 -24.21 -9.33 10.40
C ASP A 69 -23.14 -9.65 9.33
N LEU A 70 -22.74 -8.65 8.54
CA LEU A 70 -21.67 -8.78 7.54
C LEU A 70 -20.28 -8.36 8.07
N ARG A 71 -20.19 -7.87 9.31
CA ARG A 71 -18.89 -7.64 9.94
C ARG A 71 -18.09 -8.95 9.93
N TRP A 72 -16.81 -8.88 9.57
CA TRP A 72 -15.90 -10.03 9.41
C TRP A 72 -16.36 -11.11 8.41
N LYS A 73 -17.26 -10.78 7.48
CA LYS A 73 -17.56 -11.62 6.33
C LYS A 73 -16.83 -11.13 5.07
N ALA A 74 -16.60 -12.06 4.15
CA ALA A 74 -16.09 -11.72 2.82
C ALA A 74 -16.99 -10.70 2.12
N PRO A 75 -16.44 -9.80 1.28
CA PRO A 75 -17.22 -8.83 0.55
C PRO A 75 -18.21 -9.52 -0.41
N VAL A 76 -19.38 -8.91 -0.58
CA VAL A 76 -20.48 -9.46 -1.39
C VAL A 76 -20.48 -8.79 -2.77
N ASP A 77 -20.67 -9.57 -3.81
CA ASP A 77 -20.76 -9.08 -5.19
C ASP A 77 -21.82 -8.00 -5.35
N VAL A 78 -21.54 -7.01 -6.20
CA VAL A 78 -22.51 -5.98 -6.59
C VAL A 78 -23.74 -6.60 -7.25
N VAL A 79 -24.88 -5.97 -7.04
CA VAL A 79 -26.15 -6.35 -7.68
C VAL A 79 -26.44 -5.33 -8.77
N PRO A 80 -26.90 -5.78 -9.96
CA PRO A 80 -27.31 -4.84 -11.02
C PRO A 80 -28.34 -3.85 -10.52
N ASP A 81 -28.12 -2.57 -10.86
CA ASP A 81 -29.00 -1.46 -10.52
C ASP A 81 -29.09 -0.47 -11.68
N ASP A 82 -30.27 0.12 -11.89
CA ASP A 82 -30.54 1.14 -12.91
C ASP A 82 -30.64 2.55 -12.33
N GLY A 83 -30.44 2.72 -11.02
CA GLY A 83 -30.43 4.01 -10.33
C GLY A 83 -29.33 4.94 -10.84
N VAL A 84 -29.52 6.24 -10.62
CA VAL A 84 -28.53 7.27 -10.92
C VAL A 84 -28.07 7.87 -9.59
N TYR A 85 -26.76 7.98 -9.39
CA TYR A 85 -26.17 8.39 -8.13
C TYR A 85 -25.11 9.47 -8.34
N GLU A 86 -25.04 10.41 -7.42
CA GLU A 86 -23.88 11.29 -7.28
C GLU A 86 -22.64 10.47 -6.96
N ALA A 87 -21.49 10.88 -7.48
CA ALA A 87 -20.16 10.38 -7.11
C ALA A 87 -19.24 11.58 -6.82
N PHE A 88 -19.65 12.42 -5.88
CA PHE A 88 -19.09 13.74 -5.60
C PHE A 88 -18.20 13.76 -4.37
N TYR A 89 -18.44 12.87 -3.41
CA TYR A 89 -17.79 12.84 -2.11
C TYR A 89 -17.17 11.49 -1.83
N ASN A 90 -16.06 11.49 -1.11
CA ASN A 90 -15.43 10.24 -0.67
C ASN A 90 -16.40 9.45 0.23
N GLY A 91 -16.34 8.12 0.10
CA GLY A 91 -16.91 7.21 1.07
C GLY A 91 -16.14 7.26 2.40
N LYS A 92 -16.71 6.68 3.46
CA LYS A 92 -16.04 6.62 4.75
C LYS A 92 -14.72 5.88 4.67
N THR A 93 -13.78 6.30 5.48
CA THR A 93 -12.53 5.61 5.73
C THR A 93 -12.79 4.44 6.69
N PRO A 94 -12.10 3.30 6.59
CA PRO A 94 -12.27 2.21 7.54
C PRO A 94 -11.97 2.64 8.98
N CYS A 95 -12.66 2.02 9.95
CA CYS A 95 -12.35 2.22 11.36
C CYS A 95 -10.89 1.87 11.62
N GLN A 96 -10.16 2.79 12.22
CA GLN A 96 -8.72 2.72 12.45
C GLN A 96 -8.33 3.45 13.72
N PRO A 97 -7.14 3.20 14.31
CA PRO A 97 -6.68 3.91 15.49
C PRO A 97 -6.65 5.42 15.26
N MET A 98 -7.07 6.19 16.25
CA MET A 98 -7.08 7.65 16.19
C MET A 98 -5.67 8.21 16.41
N GLY A 99 -5.19 8.96 15.44
CA GLY A 99 -3.97 9.77 15.52
C GLY A 99 -4.25 11.19 15.04
N ASP A 100 -3.26 12.07 15.03
CA ASP A 100 -3.46 13.50 14.75
C ASP A 100 -4.18 13.76 13.41
N LEU A 101 -3.76 13.11 12.32
CA LEU A 101 -4.40 13.25 11.01
C LEU A 101 -5.63 12.35 10.85
N SER A 102 -5.64 11.14 11.42
CA SER A 102 -6.79 10.25 11.32
C SER A 102 -8.02 10.77 12.06
N SER A 103 -7.86 11.73 12.97
CA SER A 103 -8.97 12.45 13.60
C SER A 103 -9.77 13.31 12.62
N ALA A 104 -9.20 13.64 11.45
CA ALA A 104 -9.87 14.36 10.38
C ALA A 104 -10.78 13.44 9.55
N TYR A 105 -10.56 12.12 9.55
CA TYR A 105 -11.30 11.19 8.73
C TYR A 105 -12.69 10.91 9.29
N VAL A 106 -13.67 10.80 8.39
CA VAL A 106 -14.99 10.25 8.73
C VAL A 106 -14.89 8.74 8.60
N GLN A 107 -14.83 8.06 9.73
CA GLN A 107 -14.61 6.62 9.81
C GLN A 107 -15.93 5.83 9.88
N GLY A 108 -15.87 4.57 9.49
CA GLY A 108 -16.99 3.64 9.62
C GLY A 108 -16.65 2.27 9.08
N GLU A 109 -17.48 1.28 9.43
CA GLU A 109 -17.38 -0.06 8.87
C GLU A 109 -17.90 -0.13 7.43
N ASP A 110 -18.80 0.80 7.04
CA ASP A 110 -19.25 1.01 5.69
C ASP A 110 -18.19 1.80 4.90
N CYS A 111 -17.09 1.13 4.54
CA CYS A 111 -15.89 1.75 4.00
C CYS A 111 -15.44 1.20 2.63
N LEU A 112 -16.19 0.29 2.02
CA LEU A 112 -15.82 -0.34 0.76
C LEU A 112 -16.30 0.48 -0.43
N TYR A 113 -15.55 1.56 -0.69
CA TYR A 113 -15.76 2.51 -1.77
C TYR A 113 -14.47 2.70 -2.56
N LEU A 114 -14.63 3.06 -3.84
CA LEU A 114 -13.51 3.44 -4.70
C LEU A 114 -13.73 4.82 -5.32
N ASN A 115 -12.63 5.41 -5.77
CA ASN A 115 -12.61 6.66 -6.52
C ASN A 115 -12.00 6.42 -7.90
N VAL A 116 -12.48 7.16 -8.91
CA VAL A 116 -11.97 7.09 -10.29
C VAL A 116 -11.64 8.51 -10.78
N TRP A 117 -10.48 8.67 -11.39
CA TRP A 117 -10.08 9.92 -12.08
C TRP A 117 -9.80 9.62 -13.54
N LYS A 118 -10.39 10.40 -14.43
CA LYS A 118 -10.13 10.36 -15.87
C LYS A 118 -10.01 11.76 -16.45
N ALA A 119 -9.21 11.93 -17.48
CA ALA A 119 -9.23 13.17 -18.26
C ALA A 119 -10.50 13.25 -19.10
N GLU A 120 -10.98 14.48 -19.30
CA GLU A 120 -12.11 14.78 -20.17
C GLU A 120 -11.84 14.37 -21.62
N GLY A 121 -12.90 14.09 -22.33
CA GLY A 121 -12.89 13.71 -23.74
C GLY A 121 -12.89 12.18 -23.95
N ASP A 122 -13.34 11.83 -25.16
CA ASP A 122 -13.38 10.46 -25.60
C ASP A 122 -12.06 10.10 -26.32
N SER A 123 -11.68 8.84 -26.24
CA SER A 123 -10.55 8.27 -26.96
C SER A 123 -11.04 7.04 -27.72
N ASP A 124 -10.67 6.93 -28.99
CA ASP A 124 -10.92 5.72 -29.78
C ASP A 124 -10.17 4.50 -29.23
N LYS A 125 -9.16 4.73 -28.40
CA LYS A 125 -8.37 3.68 -27.75
C LYS A 125 -8.66 3.64 -26.25
N LYS A 126 -8.90 2.45 -25.73
CA LYS A 126 -8.98 2.23 -24.30
C LYS A 126 -7.66 2.62 -23.61
N LYS A 127 -7.76 3.28 -22.46
CA LYS A 127 -6.61 3.77 -21.70
C LYS A 127 -6.13 2.72 -20.70
N PRO A 128 -4.82 2.57 -20.48
CA PRO A 128 -4.30 1.79 -19.35
C PRO A 128 -4.90 2.28 -18.02
N VAL A 129 -5.10 1.35 -17.10
CA VAL A 129 -5.68 1.62 -15.79
C VAL A 129 -4.63 1.39 -14.71
N ILE A 130 -4.49 2.33 -13.82
CA ILE A 130 -3.64 2.23 -12.63
C ILE A 130 -4.55 2.19 -11.41
N VAL A 131 -4.42 1.15 -10.59
CA VAL A 131 -5.23 0.98 -9.38
C VAL A 131 -4.35 1.16 -8.16
N TRP A 132 -4.60 2.25 -7.42
CA TRP A 132 -3.89 2.56 -6.19
C TRP A 132 -4.46 1.79 -5.00
N ILE A 133 -3.57 1.14 -4.25
CA ILE A 133 -3.83 0.48 -2.97
C ILE A 133 -2.95 1.17 -1.91
N TYR A 134 -3.58 1.85 -0.98
CA TYR A 134 -2.87 2.65 0.02
C TYR A 134 -2.12 1.81 1.05
N GLY A 135 -1.06 2.39 1.62
CA GLY A 135 -0.33 1.85 2.76
C GLY A 135 -0.93 2.22 4.12
N GLY A 136 -0.11 2.17 5.15
CA GLY A 136 -0.49 2.45 6.54
C GLY A 136 -0.42 1.21 7.42
N ALA A 137 0.56 0.35 7.20
CA ALA A 137 0.88 -0.82 8.04
C ALA A 137 -0.27 -1.83 8.18
N PHE A 138 -1.21 -1.87 7.24
CA PHE A 138 -2.48 -2.61 7.32
C PHE A 138 -3.39 -2.18 8.49
N GLU A 139 -3.07 -1.10 9.18
CA GLU A 139 -3.81 -0.59 10.34
C GLU A 139 -4.56 0.71 10.06
N THR A 140 -4.02 1.52 9.17
CA THR A 140 -4.52 2.86 8.86
C THR A 140 -4.60 3.08 7.36
N GLY A 141 -5.13 4.25 6.96
CA GLY A 141 -5.20 4.68 5.58
C GLY A 141 -6.63 4.83 5.06
N GLY A 142 -6.74 5.38 3.86
CA GLY A 142 -8.01 5.59 3.18
C GLY A 142 -7.82 6.34 1.88
N THR A 143 -8.75 6.16 0.95
CA THR A 143 -8.68 6.76 -0.39
C THR A 143 -8.71 8.30 -0.37
N VAL A 144 -9.26 8.91 0.70
CA VAL A 144 -9.35 10.36 0.86
C VAL A 144 -7.98 11.04 1.01
N ALA A 145 -6.96 10.30 1.46
CA ALA A 145 -5.61 10.82 1.64
C ALA A 145 -4.86 11.07 0.32
N TYR A 146 -5.41 10.61 -0.80
CA TYR A 146 -4.70 10.61 -2.07
C TYR A 146 -5.53 11.33 -3.15
N ASP A 147 -5.08 12.52 -3.55
CA ASP A 147 -5.67 13.25 -4.67
C ASP A 147 -4.83 13.04 -5.94
N MET A 148 -5.42 12.40 -6.93
CA MET A 148 -4.77 12.10 -8.21
C MET A 148 -4.99 13.20 -9.27
N HIS A 149 -5.57 14.33 -8.91
CA HIS A 149 -5.89 15.41 -9.87
C HIS A 149 -4.67 15.88 -10.65
N ASN A 150 -3.61 16.29 -9.94
CA ASN A 150 -2.39 16.79 -10.59
C ASN A 150 -1.64 15.71 -11.36
N PHE A 151 -1.63 14.47 -10.85
CA PHE A 151 -1.08 13.32 -11.59
C PHE A 151 -1.81 13.12 -12.92
N MET A 152 -3.13 13.19 -12.90
CA MET A 152 -3.98 13.03 -14.09
C MET A 152 -3.84 14.18 -15.09
N LYS A 153 -3.65 15.42 -14.62
CA LYS A 153 -3.35 16.57 -15.52
C LYS A 153 -2.09 16.35 -16.34
N GLU A 154 -1.07 15.76 -15.74
CA GLU A 154 0.18 15.45 -16.43
C GLU A 154 0.07 14.19 -17.30
N ASN A 155 -0.78 13.23 -16.90
CA ASN A 155 -0.91 11.92 -17.54
C ASN A 155 -2.36 11.63 -18.00
N PRO A 156 -2.92 12.42 -18.95
CA PRO A 156 -4.32 12.31 -19.36
C PRO A 156 -4.66 11.03 -20.14
N ASP A 157 -3.67 10.25 -20.49
CA ASP A 157 -3.76 9.03 -21.31
C ASP A 157 -3.81 7.73 -20.49
N VAL A 158 -3.99 7.84 -19.19
CA VAL A 158 -4.33 6.73 -18.27
C VAL A 158 -5.64 7.00 -17.54
N ILE A 159 -6.14 6.02 -16.79
CA ILE A 159 -7.20 6.17 -15.78
C ILE A 159 -6.63 5.72 -14.45
N VAL A 160 -6.90 6.46 -13.39
CA VAL A 160 -6.50 6.08 -12.03
C VAL A 160 -7.73 5.72 -11.21
N VAL A 161 -7.63 4.64 -10.45
CA VAL A 161 -8.62 4.19 -9.48
C VAL A 161 -7.95 4.05 -8.12
N ALA A 162 -8.58 4.48 -7.03
CA ALA A 162 -8.14 4.19 -5.66
C ALA A 162 -9.19 3.34 -4.96
N ILE A 163 -8.79 2.21 -4.37
CA ILE A 163 -9.69 1.24 -3.74
C ILE A 163 -9.59 1.35 -2.21
N GLY A 164 -10.74 1.48 -1.53
CA GLY A 164 -10.85 1.34 -0.08
C GLY A 164 -10.84 -0.14 0.32
N TYR A 165 -10.29 -0.46 1.50
CA TYR A 165 -10.30 -1.81 2.05
C TYR A 165 -10.27 -1.76 3.58
N ARG A 166 -10.77 -2.81 4.24
CA ARG A 166 -10.72 -2.92 5.71
C ARG A 166 -9.31 -3.09 6.20
N VAL A 167 -8.99 -2.42 7.31
CA VAL A 167 -7.68 -2.42 7.95
C VAL A 167 -7.79 -2.84 9.41
N GLY A 168 -6.64 -3.04 10.06
CA GLY A 168 -6.57 -3.37 11.47
C GLY A 168 -7.35 -4.63 11.85
N PHE A 169 -7.88 -4.65 13.04
CA PHE A 169 -8.62 -5.79 13.57
C PHE A 169 -9.89 -6.12 12.77
N LEU A 170 -10.49 -5.16 12.08
CA LEU A 170 -11.67 -5.37 11.23
C LEU A 170 -11.32 -5.97 9.86
N GLY A 171 -10.08 -5.81 9.41
CA GLY A 171 -9.59 -6.35 8.13
C GLY A 171 -8.77 -7.63 8.25
N PHE A 172 -8.15 -7.84 9.43
CA PHE A 172 -7.13 -8.87 9.62
C PHE A 172 -7.18 -9.42 11.06
N CYS A 173 -8.14 -10.27 11.40
CA CYS A 173 -8.20 -10.95 12.69
C CYS A 173 -8.52 -12.43 12.54
N HIS A 174 -7.96 -13.28 13.39
CA HIS A 174 -8.22 -14.71 13.37
C HIS A 174 -9.35 -15.05 14.34
N LEU A 175 -10.54 -15.34 13.84
CA LEU A 175 -11.72 -15.62 14.66
C LEU A 175 -12.12 -17.10 14.69
N SER A 176 -11.66 -17.90 13.73
CA SER A 176 -12.12 -19.28 13.54
C SER A 176 -11.75 -20.24 14.68
N HIS A 177 -10.76 -19.88 15.53
CA HIS A 177 -10.37 -20.66 16.72
C HIS A 177 -11.35 -20.50 17.89
N LEU A 178 -12.22 -19.47 17.86
CA LEU A 178 -13.21 -19.22 18.91
C LEU A 178 -14.37 -20.23 18.83
N SER A 179 -15.03 -20.48 19.94
CA SER A 179 -16.09 -21.48 20.04
C SER A 179 -17.27 -21.27 19.08
N ASP A 180 -17.55 -20.01 18.72
CA ASP A 180 -18.57 -19.58 17.76
C ASP A 180 -17.98 -18.96 16.48
N GLY A 181 -16.66 -19.15 16.27
CA GLY A 181 -15.91 -18.52 15.20
C GLY A 181 -15.92 -19.25 13.86
N LYS A 182 -16.48 -20.47 13.79
CA LYS A 182 -16.39 -21.35 12.60
C LYS A 182 -16.80 -20.68 11.29
N ASP A 183 -17.79 -19.79 11.32
CA ASP A 183 -18.31 -19.11 10.13
C ASP A 183 -17.52 -17.83 9.76
N PHE A 184 -16.39 -17.59 10.41
CA PHE A 184 -15.53 -16.41 10.21
C PHE A 184 -14.13 -16.78 9.70
N SER A 185 -14.02 -17.86 8.93
CA SER A 185 -12.76 -18.40 8.41
C SER A 185 -12.08 -17.53 7.32
N ASP A 186 -12.64 -16.37 6.99
CA ASP A 186 -12.08 -15.40 6.07
C ASP A 186 -11.54 -14.15 6.79
N ALA A 187 -11.83 -14.03 8.09
CA ALA A 187 -11.61 -12.81 8.85
C ALA A 187 -10.13 -12.36 8.91
N GLN A 188 -9.20 -13.31 8.77
CA GLN A 188 -7.75 -13.05 8.80
C GLN A 188 -7.19 -12.34 7.56
N ASN A 189 -7.94 -12.31 6.43
CA ASN A 189 -7.46 -11.76 5.16
C ASN A 189 -8.51 -10.90 4.44
N LEU A 190 -9.48 -10.34 5.16
CA LEU A 190 -10.58 -9.58 4.56
C LEU A 190 -10.11 -8.34 3.79
N GLY A 191 -9.08 -7.65 4.28
CA GLY A 191 -8.53 -6.50 3.55
C GLY A 191 -8.03 -6.88 2.15
N LEU A 192 -7.40 -8.06 1.99
CA LEU A 192 -7.00 -8.55 0.66
C LEU A 192 -8.21 -8.96 -0.18
N LEU A 193 -9.23 -9.55 0.42
CA LEU A 193 -10.46 -9.93 -0.28
C LEU A 193 -11.24 -8.69 -0.74
N ASP A 194 -11.25 -7.62 0.04
CA ASP A 194 -11.84 -6.33 -0.33
C ASP A 194 -11.12 -5.73 -1.55
N GLN A 195 -9.77 -5.80 -1.57
CA GLN A 195 -8.97 -5.35 -2.71
C GLN A 195 -9.28 -6.17 -3.98
N ILE A 196 -9.41 -7.50 -3.86
CA ILE A 196 -9.80 -8.36 -4.98
C ILE A 196 -11.20 -8.00 -5.48
N MET A 197 -12.15 -7.72 -4.58
CA MET A 197 -13.50 -7.31 -4.95
C MET A 197 -13.49 -5.96 -5.68
N GLY A 198 -12.70 -4.99 -5.21
CA GLY A 198 -12.50 -3.73 -5.91
C GLY A 198 -11.89 -3.90 -7.30
N LEU A 199 -10.89 -4.79 -7.43
CA LEU A 199 -10.29 -5.14 -8.73
C LEU A 199 -11.28 -5.84 -9.66
N LYS A 200 -12.15 -6.70 -9.12
CA LYS A 200 -13.26 -7.30 -9.88
C LYS A 200 -14.20 -6.22 -10.40
N TRP A 201 -14.60 -5.27 -9.56
CA TRP A 201 -15.44 -4.16 -9.98
C TRP A 201 -14.78 -3.34 -11.10
N VAL A 202 -13.48 -3.03 -10.96
CA VAL A 202 -12.69 -2.35 -12.01
C VAL A 202 -12.75 -3.15 -13.32
N HIS A 203 -12.49 -4.43 -13.29
CA HIS A 203 -12.53 -5.28 -14.49
C HIS A 203 -13.90 -5.26 -15.19
N GLU A 204 -14.98 -5.26 -14.43
CA GLU A 204 -16.35 -5.30 -14.95
C GLU A 204 -16.85 -3.94 -15.46
N ASN A 205 -16.31 -2.81 -14.94
CA ASN A 205 -16.90 -1.49 -15.16
C ASN A 205 -15.97 -0.46 -15.82
N ILE A 206 -14.64 -0.62 -15.74
CA ILE A 206 -13.71 0.45 -16.13
C ILE A 206 -13.75 0.78 -17.63
N ALA A 207 -14.23 -0.15 -18.46
CA ALA A 207 -14.42 0.08 -19.88
C ALA A 207 -15.44 1.22 -20.16
N ALA A 208 -16.42 1.39 -19.29
CA ALA A 208 -17.40 2.49 -19.39
C ALA A 208 -16.78 3.87 -19.12
N PHE A 209 -15.67 3.92 -18.37
CA PHE A 209 -14.87 5.13 -18.15
C PHE A 209 -13.83 5.38 -19.27
N GLY A 210 -13.73 4.47 -20.24
CA GLY A 210 -12.73 4.49 -21.32
C GLY A 210 -11.43 3.74 -20.98
N GLY A 211 -11.41 2.96 -19.89
CA GLY A 211 -10.26 2.15 -19.46
C GLY A 211 -10.20 0.79 -20.16
N ASP A 212 -9.02 0.21 -20.17
CA ASP A 212 -8.77 -1.13 -20.66
C ASP A 212 -8.72 -2.14 -19.50
N PRO A 213 -9.77 -2.96 -19.31
CA PRO A 213 -9.79 -3.95 -18.23
C PRO A 213 -8.71 -5.03 -18.37
N ASP A 214 -8.17 -5.20 -19.59
CA ASP A 214 -7.08 -6.13 -19.87
C ASP A 214 -5.68 -5.48 -19.72
N ASN A 215 -5.60 -4.19 -19.37
CA ASN A 215 -4.35 -3.48 -19.16
C ASN A 215 -4.36 -2.72 -17.83
N VAL A 216 -4.53 -3.47 -16.74
CA VAL A 216 -4.58 -2.98 -15.36
C VAL A 216 -3.23 -3.20 -14.69
N THR A 217 -2.72 -2.16 -14.03
CA THR A 217 -1.56 -2.19 -13.16
C THR A 217 -1.98 -1.82 -11.74
N ILE A 218 -1.76 -2.69 -10.77
CA ILE A 218 -1.95 -2.35 -9.35
C ILE A 218 -0.69 -1.64 -8.84
N TRP A 219 -0.90 -0.60 -8.06
CA TRP A 219 0.17 0.26 -7.55
C TRP A 219 -0.05 0.52 -6.06
N GLY A 220 0.96 0.31 -5.25
CA GLY A 220 0.89 0.57 -3.82
C GLY A 220 2.23 0.95 -3.23
N GLU A 221 2.17 1.55 -2.06
CA GLU A 221 3.34 1.88 -1.24
C GLU A 221 3.17 1.25 0.14
N SER A 222 4.29 0.86 0.81
CA SER A 222 4.28 0.28 2.15
C SER A 222 3.38 -0.97 2.24
N ALA A 223 2.41 -1.02 3.15
CA ALA A 223 1.42 -2.10 3.25
C ALA A 223 0.60 -2.27 1.96
N GLY A 224 0.36 -1.18 1.21
CA GLY A 224 -0.25 -1.26 -0.12
C GLY A 224 0.63 -1.99 -1.13
N ALA A 225 1.95 -1.78 -1.09
CA ALA A 225 2.89 -2.55 -1.89
C ALA A 225 3.00 -4.00 -1.42
N GLY A 226 2.97 -4.24 -0.10
CA GLY A 226 2.83 -5.58 0.48
C GLY A 226 1.60 -6.29 -0.09
N SER A 227 0.43 -5.62 -0.08
CA SER A 227 -0.78 -6.13 -0.73
C SER A 227 -0.55 -6.44 -2.20
N CYS A 228 0.02 -5.50 -2.98
CA CYS A 228 0.28 -5.68 -4.41
C CYS A 228 1.18 -6.89 -4.71
N THR A 229 2.10 -7.22 -3.80
CA THR A 229 2.96 -8.40 -3.94
C THR A 229 2.29 -9.69 -3.44
N LEU A 230 1.31 -9.63 -2.55
CA LEU A 230 0.58 -10.80 -2.06
C LEU A 230 -0.60 -11.18 -2.97
N LEU A 231 -1.28 -10.21 -3.57
CA LEU A 231 -2.43 -10.44 -4.44
C LEU A 231 -2.16 -11.43 -5.57
N PRO A 232 -0.98 -11.44 -6.26
CA PRO A 232 -0.70 -12.44 -7.30
C PRO A 232 -0.69 -13.89 -6.81
N LEU A 233 -0.54 -14.13 -5.51
CA LEU A 233 -0.49 -15.47 -4.92
C LEU A 233 -1.88 -16.02 -4.58
N ILE A 234 -2.91 -15.16 -4.59
CA ILE A 234 -4.29 -15.56 -4.31
C ILE A 234 -4.93 -16.11 -5.59
N GLU A 235 -5.47 -17.31 -5.51
CA GLU A 235 -6.07 -17.99 -6.65
C GLU A 235 -7.14 -17.14 -7.33
N GLY A 236 -7.05 -17.02 -8.65
CA GLY A 236 -8.01 -16.30 -9.48
C GLY A 236 -7.88 -14.77 -9.48
N SER A 237 -6.96 -14.18 -8.69
CA SER A 237 -6.76 -12.72 -8.65
C SER A 237 -6.09 -12.17 -9.91
N GLN A 238 -5.14 -12.91 -10.49
CA GLN A 238 -4.31 -12.47 -11.63
C GLN A 238 -5.10 -12.18 -12.92
N LYS A 239 -6.36 -12.61 -13.00
CA LYS A 239 -7.23 -12.25 -14.13
C LYS A 239 -7.62 -10.77 -14.15
N TYR A 240 -7.43 -10.05 -13.04
CA TYR A 240 -7.85 -8.67 -12.91
C TYR A 240 -6.72 -7.65 -13.13
N PHE A 241 -5.47 -8.09 -13.18
CA PHE A 241 -4.32 -7.20 -13.42
C PHE A 241 -3.17 -7.94 -14.09
N LYS A 242 -2.32 -7.20 -14.80
CA LYS A 242 -1.13 -7.74 -15.48
C LYS A 242 0.18 -7.32 -14.82
N ARG A 243 0.16 -6.20 -14.09
CA ARG A 243 1.37 -5.57 -13.57
C ARG A 243 1.22 -5.14 -12.15
N VAL A 244 2.34 -5.10 -11.49
CA VAL A 244 2.49 -4.62 -10.11
C VAL A 244 3.53 -3.52 -10.07
N ILE A 245 3.20 -2.39 -9.45
CA ILE A 245 4.16 -1.41 -8.97
C ILE A 245 4.13 -1.47 -7.44
N ALA A 246 5.25 -1.86 -6.83
CA ALA A 246 5.36 -2.03 -5.38
C ALA A 246 6.49 -1.19 -4.81
N GLN A 247 6.13 -0.15 -4.06
CA GLN A 247 7.07 0.78 -3.44
C GLN A 247 7.21 0.46 -1.95
N SER A 248 8.43 0.16 -1.51
CA SER A 248 8.73 -0.02 -0.08
C SER A 248 7.84 -1.04 0.63
N GLY A 249 7.49 -2.14 -0.06
CA GLY A 249 6.69 -3.24 0.50
C GLY A 249 6.91 -4.52 -0.30
N ALA A 250 6.95 -5.65 0.40
CA ALA A 250 7.31 -6.94 -0.16
C ALA A 250 6.49 -8.09 0.45
N PRO A 251 6.53 -9.29 -0.15
CA PRO A 251 5.72 -10.43 0.29
C PRO A 251 5.96 -10.90 1.73
N GLY A 252 7.06 -10.48 2.36
CA GLY A 252 7.39 -10.80 3.75
C GLY A 252 6.50 -10.12 4.80
N GLN A 253 5.68 -9.15 4.41
CA GLN A 253 4.76 -8.44 5.31
C GLN A 253 3.51 -9.30 5.62
N THR A 254 3.72 -10.41 6.31
CA THR A 254 2.69 -11.38 6.67
C THR A 254 2.96 -11.96 8.06
N ARG A 255 1.95 -12.58 8.67
CA ARG A 255 2.06 -13.27 9.96
C ARG A 255 1.65 -14.74 9.87
N SER A 256 2.03 -15.54 10.88
CA SER A 256 1.55 -16.90 11.03
C SER A 256 0.16 -16.92 11.68
N GLU A 257 -0.52 -18.08 11.59
CA GLU A 257 -1.79 -18.35 12.30
C GLU A 257 -1.63 -18.15 13.82
N GLU A 258 -0.54 -18.65 14.40
CA GLU A 258 -0.26 -18.52 15.84
C GLU A 258 -0.18 -17.06 16.28
N GLN A 259 0.52 -16.22 15.51
CA GLN A 259 0.61 -14.77 15.76
C GLN A 259 -0.76 -14.07 15.61
N ALA A 260 -1.57 -14.52 14.66
CA ALA A 260 -2.90 -13.97 14.43
C ALA A 260 -3.87 -14.32 15.57
N ILE A 261 -3.81 -15.55 16.07
CA ILE A 261 -4.57 -16.02 17.25
C ILE A 261 -4.15 -15.21 18.48
N GLU A 262 -2.84 -15.10 18.75
CA GLU A 262 -2.34 -14.33 19.90
C GLU A 262 -2.83 -12.87 19.88
N CYS A 263 -2.82 -12.25 18.70
CA CYS A 263 -3.33 -10.89 18.54
C CYS A 263 -4.83 -10.81 18.88
N THR A 264 -5.61 -11.74 18.36
CA THR A 264 -7.06 -11.80 18.59
C THR A 264 -7.38 -11.99 20.08
N ASP A 265 -6.69 -12.93 20.75
CA ASP A 265 -6.90 -13.23 22.16
C ASP A 265 -6.59 -12.02 23.06
N LYS A 266 -5.51 -11.28 22.77
CA LYS A 266 -5.18 -10.06 23.52
C LYS A 266 -6.23 -8.95 23.36
N VAL A 267 -6.77 -8.76 22.14
CA VAL A 267 -7.85 -7.79 21.92
C VAL A 267 -9.11 -8.23 22.68
N MET A 268 -9.45 -9.50 22.63
CA MET A 268 -10.59 -10.05 23.36
C MET A 268 -10.45 -9.90 24.89
N GLU A 269 -9.25 -10.16 25.42
CA GLU A 269 -8.96 -9.97 26.85
C GLU A 269 -9.14 -8.49 27.24
N ALA A 270 -8.57 -7.56 26.48
CA ALA A 270 -8.68 -6.12 26.74
C ALA A 270 -10.13 -5.61 26.69
N LEU A 271 -10.96 -6.20 25.84
CA LEU A 271 -12.38 -5.86 25.70
C LEU A 271 -13.29 -6.65 26.65
N GLY A 272 -12.77 -7.66 27.37
CA GLY A 272 -13.57 -8.56 28.20
C GLY A 272 -14.50 -9.46 27.40
N CYS A 273 -14.22 -9.70 26.11
CA CYS A 273 -14.98 -10.58 25.23
C CYS A 273 -14.49 -12.03 25.32
N LYS A 274 -15.37 -12.99 25.05
CA LYS A 274 -15.03 -14.43 25.07
C LYS A 274 -15.47 -15.14 23.79
N THR A 275 -16.37 -14.54 23.03
CA THR A 275 -16.98 -15.09 21.82
C THR A 275 -17.02 -14.07 20.72
N VAL A 276 -17.21 -14.51 19.47
CA VAL A 276 -17.45 -13.59 18.34
C VAL A 276 -18.74 -12.80 18.58
N ALA A 277 -19.77 -13.44 19.17
CA ALA A 277 -21.03 -12.78 19.53
C ALA A 277 -20.84 -11.63 20.54
N ASP A 278 -19.83 -11.67 21.40
CA ASP A 278 -19.47 -10.54 22.27
C ASP A 278 -18.76 -9.44 21.47
N LEU A 279 -17.79 -9.77 20.61
CA LEU A 279 -17.11 -8.83 19.74
C LEU A 279 -18.08 -8.10 18.80
N MET A 280 -19.12 -8.77 18.29
CA MET A 280 -20.16 -8.16 17.43
C MET A 280 -20.94 -7.04 18.13
N LYS A 281 -20.96 -6.97 19.45
CA LYS A 281 -21.61 -5.90 20.23
C LYS A 281 -20.71 -4.69 20.46
N VAL A 282 -19.41 -4.84 20.22
CA VAL A 282 -18.43 -3.76 20.40
C VAL A 282 -18.48 -2.85 19.18
N ASP A 283 -18.46 -1.55 19.41
CA ASP A 283 -18.37 -0.54 18.34
C ASP A 283 -17.08 -0.69 17.53
N GLY A 284 -17.15 -0.45 16.20
CA GLY A 284 -16.02 -0.63 15.29
C GLY A 284 -14.83 0.29 15.57
N GLU A 285 -15.08 1.54 15.98
CA GLU A 285 -14.01 2.48 16.36
C GLU A 285 -13.36 2.03 17.67
N LYS A 286 -14.15 1.47 18.62
CA LYS A 286 -13.63 0.92 19.87
C LYS A 286 -12.75 -0.30 19.61
N LEU A 287 -13.14 -1.20 18.70
CA LEU A 287 -12.33 -2.34 18.28
C LEU A 287 -10.99 -1.88 17.71
N ALA A 288 -11.04 -0.95 16.75
CA ALA A 288 -9.85 -0.42 16.08
C ALA A 288 -8.92 0.30 17.07
N THR A 289 -9.47 1.14 17.96
CA THR A 289 -8.70 1.87 18.98
C THR A 289 -8.03 0.91 19.94
N THR A 290 -8.77 -0.11 20.46
CA THR A 290 -8.18 -1.09 21.38
C THR A 290 -7.06 -1.89 20.74
N ALA A 291 -7.23 -2.34 19.50
CA ALA A 291 -6.17 -3.03 18.76
C ALA A 291 -4.97 -2.12 18.53
N GLY A 292 -5.20 -0.85 18.16
CA GLY A 292 -4.15 0.14 17.98
C GLY A 292 -3.38 0.47 19.27
N GLU A 293 -4.05 0.54 20.41
CA GLU A 293 -3.42 0.71 21.72
C GLU A 293 -2.53 -0.49 22.11
N LEU A 294 -2.91 -1.70 21.71
CA LEU A 294 -2.15 -2.91 22.01
C LEU A 294 -0.98 -3.14 21.03
N PHE A 295 -1.19 -2.86 19.75
CA PHE A 295 -0.31 -3.33 18.69
C PHE A 295 0.02 -2.28 17.63
N GLY A 296 -0.59 -1.12 17.66
CA GLY A 296 -0.48 -0.12 16.62
C GLY A 296 0.95 0.35 16.37
N MET A 297 1.17 0.93 15.21
CA MET A 297 2.47 1.44 14.77
C MET A 297 3.09 2.38 15.81
N TYR A 298 2.28 3.11 16.58
CA TYR A 298 2.72 3.98 17.65
C TYR A 298 3.14 3.23 18.94
N GLN A 299 2.79 1.96 19.09
CA GLN A 299 3.31 1.07 20.15
C GLN A 299 4.65 0.44 19.75
N VAL A 300 5.40 1.17 18.97
CA VAL A 300 6.75 0.85 18.50
C VAL A 300 6.81 -0.48 17.73
N LEU A 301 6.24 -0.45 16.52
CA LEU A 301 6.31 -1.51 15.51
C LEU A 301 5.94 -2.92 16.02
N GLY A 302 5.06 -2.97 17.02
CA GLY A 302 4.38 -4.20 17.41
C GLY A 302 3.24 -4.56 16.48
N ILE A 303 3.30 -4.12 15.22
CA ILE A 303 2.25 -4.32 14.21
C ILE A 303 1.93 -5.81 14.10
N ARG A 304 0.71 -6.17 14.45
CA ARG A 304 0.25 -7.57 14.47
C ARG A 304 -0.95 -7.82 13.56
N THR A 305 -1.39 -6.80 12.82
CA THR A 305 -2.55 -6.86 11.92
C THR A 305 -2.16 -7.05 10.46
N PHE A 306 -1.08 -7.78 10.20
CA PHE A 306 -0.69 -8.19 8.85
C PHE A 306 -1.59 -9.30 8.29
N PRO A 307 -1.64 -9.47 6.96
CA PRO A 307 -2.25 -10.62 6.33
C PRO A 307 -1.67 -11.94 6.86
N GLU A 308 -2.52 -12.94 7.02
CA GLU A 308 -2.15 -14.24 7.56
C GLU A 308 -1.81 -15.23 6.44
N ARG A 309 -0.74 -15.98 6.62
CA ARG A 309 -0.40 -17.14 5.78
C ARG A 309 -1.27 -18.31 6.22
N ASP A 310 -2.52 -18.33 5.75
CA ASP A 310 -3.59 -19.21 6.20
C ASP A 310 -3.69 -20.53 5.41
N GLY A 311 -2.82 -20.73 4.43
CA GLY A 311 -2.88 -21.88 3.53
C GLY A 311 -4.12 -21.93 2.62
N LYS A 312 -5.05 -20.99 2.79
CA LYS A 312 -6.29 -20.89 2.00
C LYS A 312 -6.17 -19.80 0.93
N TYR A 313 -5.91 -18.58 1.34
CA TYR A 313 -5.72 -17.43 0.45
C TYR A 313 -4.24 -17.15 0.22
N LEU A 314 -3.43 -17.17 1.27
CA LEU A 314 -2.00 -17.02 1.17
C LEU A 314 -1.29 -18.33 1.51
N PRO A 315 -0.30 -18.75 0.71
CA PRO A 315 0.49 -19.95 1.01
C PRO A 315 1.25 -19.77 2.33
N GLU A 316 1.48 -20.88 3.04
CA GLU A 316 2.27 -20.89 4.28
C GLU A 316 3.71 -20.40 4.03
N ASP A 317 4.30 -20.81 2.91
CA ASP A 317 5.61 -20.34 2.43
C ASP A 317 5.44 -19.47 1.18
N ILE A 318 5.45 -18.18 1.40
CA ILE A 318 5.34 -17.15 0.35
C ILE A 318 6.51 -17.22 -0.64
N TRP A 319 7.72 -17.45 -0.13
CA TRP A 319 8.91 -17.46 -0.98
C TRP A 319 8.98 -18.73 -1.85
N ALA A 320 8.57 -19.87 -1.31
CA ALA A 320 8.42 -21.09 -2.11
C ALA A 320 7.37 -20.90 -3.22
N ALA A 321 6.27 -20.20 -2.96
CA ALA A 321 5.27 -19.90 -3.97
C ALA A 321 5.86 -19.05 -5.12
N TYR A 322 6.63 -18.01 -4.80
CA TYR A 322 7.33 -17.21 -5.80
C TYR A 322 8.36 -18.04 -6.58
N ALA A 323 9.20 -18.80 -5.90
CA ALA A 323 10.21 -19.68 -6.51
C ALA A 323 9.58 -20.71 -7.47
N ASN A 324 8.39 -21.20 -7.14
CA ASN A 324 7.60 -22.11 -7.99
C ASN A 324 6.83 -21.42 -9.12
N GLY A 325 6.96 -20.09 -9.24
CA GLY A 325 6.42 -19.30 -10.35
C GLY A 325 4.94 -18.96 -10.21
N ALA A 326 4.39 -18.90 -9.01
CA ALA A 326 2.99 -18.51 -8.78
C ALA A 326 2.68 -17.12 -9.39
N ALA A 327 3.63 -16.19 -9.38
CA ALA A 327 3.48 -14.85 -9.95
C ALA A 327 4.24 -14.62 -11.27
N LYS A 328 4.78 -15.65 -11.93
CA LYS A 328 5.67 -15.51 -13.09
C LYS A 328 5.08 -14.75 -14.29
N ASN A 329 3.75 -14.76 -14.43
CA ASN A 329 3.06 -14.08 -15.53
C ASN A 329 2.75 -12.60 -15.23
N ILE A 330 3.05 -12.12 -14.02
CA ILE A 330 2.89 -10.74 -13.61
C ILE A 330 4.23 -10.02 -13.82
N GLU A 331 4.18 -8.82 -14.42
CA GLU A 331 5.34 -7.97 -14.59
C GLU A 331 5.46 -7.04 -13.37
N PHE A 332 6.66 -6.93 -12.79
CA PHE A 332 6.91 -6.14 -11.59
C PHE A 332 7.81 -4.93 -11.87
N LEU A 333 7.42 -3.78 -11.35
CA LEU A 333 8.28 -2.63 -11.06
C LEU A 333 8.26 -2.45 -9.55
N HIS A 334 9.39 -2.66 -8.89
CA HIS A 334 9.41 -2.59 -7.43
C HIS A 334 10.75 -2.08 -6.89
N GLY A 335 10.75 -1.63 -5.68
CA GLY A 335 11.96 -1.13 -5.03
C GLY A 335 11.65 -0.52 -3.67
N CYS A 336 12.62 0.16 -3.12
CA CYS A 336 12.52 0.81 -1.83
C CYS A 336 13.42 2.05 -1.76
N ASN A 337 13.28 2.79 -0.67
CA ASN A 337 14.13 3.91 -0.35
C ASN A 337 15.41 3.42 0.35
N LYS A 338 16.49 4.20 0.22
CA LYS A 338 17.81 3.81 0.75
C LYS A 338 17.83 3.71 2.27
N ASP A 339 17.11 4.58 2.96
CA ASP A 339 17.16 4.75 4.41
C ASP A 339 15.77 4.58 5.06
N GLU A 340 14.99 3.57 4.63
CA GLU A 340 13.58 3.33 4.96
C GLU A 340 13.22 3.64 6.43
N MET A 341 13.94 3.02 7.37
CA MET A 341 13.64 3.15 8.80
C MET A 341 13.90 4.53 9.38
N ASN A 342 14.57 5.41 8.64
CA ASN A 342 14.83 6.77 9.09
C ASN A 342 13.54 7.61 9.20
N ALA A 343 12.49 7.31 8.45
CA ALA A 343 11.20 7.94 8.64
C ALA A 343 10.62 7.65 10.03
N PHE A 344 10.70 6.40 10.48
CA PHE A 344 10.23 6.00 11.82
C PHE A 344 11.13 6.57 12.92
N LEU A 345 12.44 6.59 12.68
CA LEU A 345 13.40 7.26 13.58
C LEU A 345 13.09 8.75 13.74
N ALA A 346 12.77 9.44 12.66
CA ALA A 346 12.42 10.87 12.69
C ALA A 346 11.11 11.13 13.44
N VAL A 347 10.14 10.21 13.35
CA VAL A 347 8.83 10.31 14.01
C VAL A 347 8.94 10.01 15.52
N PHE A 348 9.59 8.90 15.89
CA PHE A 348 9.61 8.40 17.27
C PHE A 348 10.79 8.93 18.10
N GLY A 349 11.84 9.42 17.45
CA GLY A 349 13.07 9.89 18.08
C GLY A 349 14.10 8.79 18.36
N PRO A 350 15.39 9.17 18.49
CA PRO A 350 16.50 8.21 18.59
C PRO A 350 16.47 7.33 19.85
N GLU A 351 16.05 7.88 21.00
CA GLU A 351 16.04 7.11 22.26
C GLU A 351 15.04 5.97 22.23
N VAL A 352 13.78 6.27 21.89
CA VAL A 352 12.70 5.30 21.76
C VAL A 352 13.06 4.25 20.70
N PHE A 353 13.57 4.71 19.57
CA PHE A 353 13.90 3.84 18.46
C PHE A 353 15.09 2.91 18.76
N THR A 354 16.08 3.37 19.52
CA THR A 354 17.23 2.54 19.93
C THR A 354 16.80 1.43 20.89
N GLU A 355 16.00 1.75 21.88
CA GLU A 355 15.47 0.76 22.83
C GLU A 355 14.62 -0.28 22.13
N TRP A 356 13.70 0.17 21.29
CA TRP A 356 12.87 -0.71 20.49
C TRP A 356 13.71 -1.61 19.57
N GLY A 357 14.66 -1.06 18.83
CA GLY A 357 15.50 -1.82 17.89
C GLY A 357 16.32 -2.89 18.59
N LYS A 358 16.83 -2.63 19.81
CA LYS A 358 17.50 -3.63 20.64
C LYS A 358 16.56 -4.78 21.00
N ASN A 359 15.39 -4.46 21.53
CA ASN A 359 14.41 -5.45 21.96
C ASN A 359 13.98 -6.32 20.77
N ARG A 360 13.68 -5.70 19.64
CA ARG A 360 13.32 -6.44 18.41
C ARG A 360 14.44 -7.31 17.87
N LEU A 361 15.67 -6.80 17.87
CA LEU A 361 16.81 -7.61 17.45
C LEU A 361 17.00 -8.82 18.36
N GLU A 362 16.88 -8.68 19.68
CA GLU A 362 16.98 -9.77 20.63
C GLU A 362 15.87 -10.82 20.44
N GLU A 363 14.61 -10.38 20.25
CA GLU A 363 13.49 -11.27 19.95
C GLU A 363 13.72 -12.09 18.66
N ASN A 364 14.21 -11.43 17.61
CA ASN A 364 14.53 -12.12 16.35
C ASN A 364 15.77 -13.01 16.47
N LEU A 365 16.80 -12.55 17.19
CA LEU A 365 17.99 -13.37 17.45
C LEU A 365 17.64 -14.67 18.16
N ALA A 366 16.61 -14.71 19.02
CA ALA A 366 16.17 -15.94 19.67
C ALA A 366 15.75 -17.03 18.67
N LYS A 367 15.29 -16.65 17.47
CA LYS A 367 14.85 -17.54 16.38
C LYS A 367 16.01 -18.02 15.50
N PHE A 368 17.17 -17.37 15.57
CA PHE A 368 18.32 -17.62 14.69
C PHE A 368 19.23 -18.71 15.23
N THR A 369 19.94 -19.40 14.32
CA THR A 369 21.04 -20.29 14.71
C THR A 369 22.19 -19.49 15.32
N ASP A 370 23.11 -20.16 16.02
CA ASP A 370 24.25 -19.46 16.61
C ASP A 370 25.18 -18.84 15.55
N GLU A 371 25.30 -19.46 14.38
CA GLU A 371 26.02 -18.91 13.23
C GLU A 371 25.33 -17.65 12.69
N GLN A 372 24.03 -17.67 12.49
CA GLN A 372 23.24 -16.50 12.05
C GLN A 372 23.31 -15.34 13.05
N LYS A 373 23.28 -15.65 14.38
CA LYS A 373 23.47 -14.65 15.43
C LYS A 373 24.82 -13.94 15.31
N GLU A 374 25.89 -14.70 15.09
CA GLU A 374 27.23 -14.09 14.93
C GLU A 374 27.35 -13.28 13.64
N LEU A 375 26.71 -13.69 12.55
CA LEU A 375 26.65 -12.89 11.31
C LEU A 375 25.98 -11.53 11.56
N VAL A 376 24.80 -11.50 12.20
CA VAL A 376 24.10 -10.25 12.53
C VAL A 376 24.93 -9.39 13.48
N LYS A 377 25.51 -9.98 14.53
CA LYS A 377 26.35 -9.23 15.48
C LYS A 377 27.60 -8.65 14.81
N SER A 378 28.26 -9.42 13.93
CA SER A 378 29.40 -8.92 13.16
C SER A 378 29.01 -7.78 12.24
N TYR A 379 27.86 -7.89 11.58
CA TYR A 379 27.31 -6.84 10.74
C TYR A 379 27.02 -5.56 11.55
N CYS A 380 26.37 -5.68 12.71
CA CYS A 380 26.14 -4.54 13.60
C CYS A 380 27.45 -3.88 14.07
N ARG A 381 28.49 -4.67 14.36
CA ARG A 381 29.81 -4.13 14.73
C ARG A 381 30.48 -3.35 13.59
N ASP A 382 30.36 -3.86 12.36
CA ASP A 382 30.99 -3.25 11.18
C ASP A 382 30.28 -1.96 10.74
N ILE A 383 28.96 -1.87 10.91
CA ILE A 383 28.22 -0.63 10.67
C ILE A 383 28.71 0.46 11.62
N GLY A 384 28.81 0.16 12.92
CA GLY A 384 29.20 1.14 13.95
C GLY A 384 28.30 2.39 13.94
N GLY A 385 28.90 3.54 14.31
CA GLY A 385 28.22 4.81 14.23
C GLY A 385 27.40 5.16 15.48
N GLU A 386 26.31 5.88 15.31
CA GLU A 386 25.39 6.25 16.40
C GLU A 386 24.66 5.02 16.95
N SER A 387 24.20 5.09 18.19
CA SER A 387 23.65 3.94 18.91
C SER A 387 22.46 3.28 18.23
N TYR A 388 21.70 4.01 17.44
CA TYR A 388 20.56 3.52 16.67
C TYR A 388 20.93 2.93 15.29
N GLU A 389 22.06 3.28 14.71
CA GLU A 389 22.43 2.91 13.32
C GLU A 389 22.41 1.39 13.06
N PRO A 390 23.04 0.55 13.88
CA PRO A 390 23.03 -0.90 13.63
C PRO A 390 21.62 -1.49 13.64
N TYR A 391 20.78 -1.09 14.59
CA TYR A 391 19.43 -1.59 14.75
C TYR A 391 18.54 -1.12 13.60
N ASN A 392 18.61 0.17 13.28
CA ASN A 392 17.90 0.81 12.19
C ASN A 392 18.15 0.09 10.86
N ARG A 393 19.43 -0.22 10.57
CA ARG A 393 19.81 -0.91 9.34
C ARG A 393 19.35 -2.36 9.29
N VAL A 394 19.56 -3.14 10.35
CA VAL A 394 19.13 -4.56 10.37
C VAL A 394 17.60 -4.66 10.18
N ILE A 395 16.86 -3.86 10.92
CA ILE A 395 15.38 -3.88 10.82
C ILE A 395 14.92 -3.39 9.45
N GLY A 396 15.51 -2.31 8.93
CA GLY A 396 15.19 -1.82 7.58
C GLY A 396 15.49 -2.84 6.49
N GLN A 397 16.56 -3.63 6.66
CA GLN A 397 16.87 -4.73 5.74
C GLN A 397 15.83 -5.85 5.81
N MET A 398 15.44 -6.26 7.01
CA MET A 398 14.43 -7.32 7.17
C MET A 398 13.06 -6.90 6.60
N LEU A 399 12.67 -5.63 6.81
CA LEU A 399 11.35 -5.13 6.43
C LEU A 399 11.23 -4.80 4.93
N PHE A 400 12.28 -4.23 4.35
CA PHE A 400 12.18 -3.60 3.05
C PHE A 400 13.25 -4.12 2.06
N LEU A 401 14.52 -3.85 2.31
CA LEU A 401 15.55 -3.97 1.30
C LEU A 401 15.86 -5.42 0.91
N ALA A 402 16.05 -6.31 1.88
CA ALA A 402 16.36 -7.72 1.62
C ALA A 402 15.19 -8.47 0.95
N PRO A 403 13.93 -8.28 1.38
CA PRO A 403 12.78 -8.85 0.66
C PRO A 403 12.63 -8.36 -0.79
N GLN A 404 13.02 -7.12 -1.11
CA GLN A 404 13.02 -6.63 -2.49
C GLN A 404 14.06 -7.37 -3.35
N ILE A 405 15.27 -7.60 -2.81
CA ILE A 405 16.29 -8.38 -3.52
C ILE A 405 15.78 -9.79 -3.79
N ARG A 406 15.20 -10.44 -2.76
CA ARG A 406 14.68 -11.81 -2.89
C ARG A 406 13.55 -11.87 -3.91
N LEU A 407 12.62 -10.92 -3.89
CA LEU A 407 11.53 -10.84 -4.87
C LEU A 407 12.07 -10.77 -6.30
N SER A 408 13.06 -9.89 -6.57
CA SER A 408 13.71 -9.81 -7.88
C SER A 408 14.30 -11.15 -8.31
N GLU A 409 15.03 -11.82 -7.40
CA GLU A 409 15.71 -13.07 -7.71
C GLU A 409 14.73 -14.23 -7.94
N GLU A 410 13.73 -14.40 -7.06
CA GLU A 410 12.77 -15.51 -7.19
C GLU A 410 11.87 -15.32 -8.43
N GLN A 411 11.42 -14.10 -8.70
CA GLN A 411 10.64 -13.78 -9.91
C GLN A 411 11.44 -14.08 -11.18
N THR A 412 12.73 -13.68 -11.19
CA THR A 412 13.63 -13.93 -12.34
C THR A 412 13.94 -15.42 -12.51
N ARG A 413 14.23 -16.17 -11.42
CA ARG A 413 14.44 -17.62 -11.47
C ARG A 413 13.23 -18.36 -12.01
N ALA A 414 12.03 -17.90 -11.66
CA ALA A 414 10.77 -18.47 -12.14
C ALA A 414 10.46 -18.13 -13.61
N GLY A 415 11.27 -17.29 -14.27
CA GLY A 415 11.07 -16.84 -15.64
C GLY A 415 10.12 -15.66 -15.78
N GLY A 416 9.79 -14.97 -14.68
CA GLY A 416 9.02 -13.74 -14.68
C GLY A 416 9.90 -12.50 -14.93
N LYS A 417 9.27 -11.33 -15.00
CA LYS A 417 9.92 -10.04 -15.26
C LYS A 417 9.90 -9.17 -14.03
N SER A 418 11.05 -8.57 -13.70
CA SER A 418 11.21 -7.66 -12.59
C SER A 418 12.09 -6.48 -13.01
N TYR A 419 11.60 -5.26 -12.78
CA TYR A 419 12.35 -4.01 -12.85
C TYR A 419 12.51 -3.50 -11.42
N THR A 420 13.75 -3.28 -11.00
CA THR A 420 14.04 -2.96 -9.60
C THR A 420 14.68 -1.60 -9.47
N TYR A 421 14.33 -0.85 -8.43
CA TYR A 421 14.93 0.46 -8.17
C TYR A 421 15.41 0.62 -6.72
N LEU A 422 16.26 1.62 -6.53
CA LEU A 422 16.64 2.18 -5.25
C LEU A 422 16.45 3.70 -5.32
N PHE A 423 15.57 4.26 -4.48
CA PHE A 423 15.35 5.69 -4.35
C PHE A 423 16.35 6.27 -3.34
N THR A 424 17.10 7.31 -3.73
CA THR A 424 18.20 7.85 -2.93
C THR A 424 18.08 9.32 -2.52
N PRO A 425 17.19 10.15 -3.08
CA PRO A 425 17.07 11.54 -2.69
C PRO A 425 16.73 11.70 -1.21
N GLU A 426 17.42 12.62 -0.55
CA GLU A 426 17.26 12.83 0.89
C GLU A 426 16.27 13.97 1.19
N SER A 427 15.47 13.74 2.22
CA SER A 427 14.65 14.76 2.88
C SER A 427 15.52 15.81 3.54
N THR A 428 15.00 17.04 3.66
CA THR A 428 15.63 18.10 4.46
C THR A 428 15.26 18.05 5.93
N LEU A 429 14.33 17.17 6.31
CA LEU A 429 13.93 17.01 7.71
C LEU A 429 15.02 16.26 8.51
N PRO A 430 15.26 16.64 9.77
CA PRO A 430 16.24 15.97 10.62
C PRO A 430 15.96 14.46 10.73
N LEU A 431 17.01 13.65 10.64
CA LEU A 431 17.00 12.19 10.76
C LEU A 431 16.28 11.44 9.63
N MET A 432 15.45 12.10 8.83
CA MET A 432 14.61 11.46 7.79
C MET A 432 15.43 10.80 6.68
N LYS A 433 16.49 11.45 6.18
CA LYS A 433 17.29 10.98 5.02
C LYS A 433 16.39 10.59 3.83
N SER A 434 16.72 9.51 3.11
CA SER A 434 15.86 8.87 2.11
C SER A 434 14.92 7.87 2.82
N GLY A 435 14.07 8.38 3.72
CA GLY A 435 13.22 7.58 4.58
C GLY A 435 11.98 7.04 3.85
N HIS A 436 11.23 6.20 4.56
CA HIS A 436 9.99 5.57 4.06
C HIS A 436 8.99 6.61 3.54
N ALA A 437 8.42 6.36 2.37
CA ALA A 437 7.38 7.15 1.71
C ALA A 437 7.78 8.59 1.29
N VAL A 438 9.06 8.97 1.37
CA VAL A 438 9.53 10.32 0.98
C VAL A 438 9.25 10.64 -0.49
N GLU A 439 9.20 9.64 -1.37
CA GLU A 439 8.97 9.78 -2.81
C GLU A 439 7.49 9.95 -3.20
N VAL A 440 6.55 9.60 -2.33
CA VAL A 440 5.13 9.45 -2.67
C VAL A 440 4.51 10.75 -3.18
N ALA A 441 4.72 11.86 -2.48
CA ALA A 441 4.20 13.18 -2.88
C ALA A 441 4.73 13.60 -4.27
N THR A 442 5.99 13.29 -4.57
CA THR A 442 6.60 13.55 -5.88
C THR A 442 5.96 12.72 -6.98
N LEU A 443 5.67 11.44 -6.71
CA LEU A 443 5.01 10.55 -7.66
C LEU A 443 3.55 10.92 -7.90
N PHE A 444 2.86 11.47 -6.89
CA PHE A 444 1.47 11.95 -7.05
C PHE A 444 1.37 13.36 -7.63
N ASN A 445 2.51 14.03 -7.83
CA ASN A 445 2.56 15.42 -8.25
C ASN A 445 1.82 16.34 -7.27
N ASP A 446 1.97 16.08 -5.97
CA ASP A 446 1.42 16.93 -4.92
C ASP A 446 2.49 17.89 -4.36
N PRO A 447 2.56 19.13 -4.88
CA PRO A 447 3.57 20.09 -4.44
C PRO A 447 3.28 20.67 -3.05
N ASN A 448 2.09 20.42 -2.49
CA ASN A 448 1.68 20.89 -1.17
C ASN A 448 2.04 19.89 -0.07
N ASP A 449 2.28 18.62 -0.43
CA ASP A 449 2.69 17.60 0.52
C ASP A 449 4.22 17.50 0.62
N THR A 450 4.78 18.19 1.57
CA THR A 450 6.21 18.13 1.92
C THR A 450 6.43 17.56 3.33
N ALA A 451 5.43 16.89 3.88
CA ALA A 451 5.45 16.41 5.26
C ALA A 451 6.60 15.43 5.56
N LEU A 452 7.01 14.63 4.58
CA LEU A 452 8.11 13.68 4.71
C LEU A 452 9.39 14.13 4.02
N SER A 453 9.29 14.84 2.90
CA SER A 453 10.46 15.31 2.15
C SER A 453 11.08 16.60 2.69
N GLY A 454 10.30 17.41 3.43
CA GLY A 454 10.70 18.75 3.90
C GLY A 454 10.87 19.78 2.77
N ARG A 455 10.75 19.36 1.51
CA ARG A 455 10.88 20.17 0.30
C ARG A 455 10.24 19.48 -0.91
N ASN A 456 9.98 20.23 -1.95
CA ASN A 456 9.75 19.64 -3.25
C ASN A 456 11.08 19.24 -3.90
N PHE A 457 11.13 18.06 -4.51
CA PHE A 457 12.24 17.68 -5.40
C PHE A 457 12.16 18.46 -6.71
N ASP A 458 13.23 18.37 -7.52
CA ASP A 458 13.25 19.02 -8.84
C ASP A 458 12.05 18.62 -9.68
N GLU A 459 11.38 19.59 -10.29
CA GLU A 459 10.14 19.36 -11.04
C GLU A 459 10.36 18.44 -12.25
N THR A 460 11.51 18.58 -12.94
CA THR A 460 11.84 17.74 -14.10
C THR A 460 12.11 16.32 -13.66
N TYR A 461 12.81 16.14 -12.56
CA TYR A 461 13.01 14.83 -11.93
C TYR A 461 11.68 14.16 -11.59
N GLY A 462 10.77 14.87 -10.91
CA GLY A 462 9.44 14.35 -10.59
C GLY A 462 8.67 13.92 -11.85
N LYS A 463 8.70 14.72 -12.91
CA LYS A 463 8.09 14.38 -14.20
C LYS A 463 8.70 13.12 -14.84
N ILE A 464 10.02 12.95 -14.75
CA ILE A 464 10.70 11.76 -15.27
C ILE A 464 10.21 10.51 -14.51
N LEU A 465 10.17 10.55 -13.17
CA LEU A 465 9.69 9.41 -12.38
C LEU A 465 8.25 9.04 -12.72
N ARG A 466 7.33 10.01 -12.69
CA ARG A 466 5.92 9.78 -13.04
C ARG A 466 5.78 9.20 -14.45
N LYS A 467 6.59 9.69 -15.39
CA LYS A 467 6.60 9.18 -16.77
C LYS A 467 7.08 7.73 -16.85
N MET A 468 8.09 7.33 -16.06
CA MET A 468 8.56 5.95 -15.96
C MET A 468 7.47 5.02 -15.41
N TRP A 469 6.76 5.42 -14.34
CA TRP A 469 5.65 4.67 -13.76
C TRP A 469 4.51 4.48 -14.76
N VAL A 470 4.10 5.56 -15.41
CA VAL A 470 3.06 5.52 -16.45
C VAL A 470 3.49 4.70 -17.66
N GLN A 471 4.75 4.80 -18.09
CA GLN A 471 5.27 4.02 -19.20
C GLN A 471 5.26 2.52 -18.87
N PHE A 472 5.65 2.14 -17.64
CA PHE A 472 5.52 0.76 -17.19
C PHE A 472 4.06 0.30 -17.19
N ALA A 473 3.14 1.10 -16.66
CA ALA A 473 1.71 0.77 -16.67
C ALA A 473 1.15 0.59 -18.08
N LYS A 474 1.65 1.31 -19.07
CA LYS A 474 1.24 1.20 -20.48
C LYS A 474 1.81 -0.04 -21.18
N THR A 475 3.08 -0.34 -20.94
CA THR A 475 3.87 -1.22 -21.82
C THR A 475 4.52 -2.41 -21.12
N GLY A 476 4.61 -2.38 -19.79
CA GLY A 476 5.42 -3.33 -18.99
C GLY A 476 6.92 -3.03 -19.00
N ASN A 477 7.34 -1.89 -19.54
CA ASN A 477 8.74 -1.44 -19.54
C ASN A 477 8.82 0.02 -19.08
N PRO A 478 9.54 0.35 -17.99
CA PRO A 478 9.64 1.71 -17.46
C PRO A 478 10.64 2.61 -18.21
N SER A 479 11.40 2.09 -19.18
CA SER A 479 12.39 2.86 -19.93
C SER A 479 11.76 4.03 -20.69
N LEU A 480 12.48 5.15 -20.77
CA LEU A 480 12.08 6.31 -21.55
C LEU A 480 13.05 6.53 -22.71
N THR A 481 12.51 6.69 -23.91
CA THR A 481 13.27 7.20 -25.05
C THR A 481 13.38 8.72 -24.96
N ALA A 482 14.36 9.31 -25.64
CA ALA A 482 14.61 10.75 -25.56
C ALA A 482 13.42 11.63 -26.05
N ASP A 483 12.57 11.10 -26.93
CA ASP A 483 11.40 11.81 -27.46
C ASP A 483 10.21 11.86 -26.51
N ILE A 484 10.14 10.93 -25.55
CA ILE A 484 9.07 10.88 -24.52
C ILE A 484 9.52 11.33 -23.13
N SER A 485 10.84 11.48 -22.94
CA SER A 485 11.40 11.92 -21.65
C SER A 485 11.24 13.43 -21.48
N PRO A 486 10.85 13.91 -20.29
CA PRO A 486 10.68 15.33 -19.99
C PRO A 486 11.90 16.21 -20.20
N ASP A 487 13.10 15.67 -20.07
CA ASP A 487 14.37 16.37 -20.26
C ASP A 487 15.07 16.08 -21.60
N GLY A 488 14.45 15.27 -22.47
CA GLY A 488 14.99 14.90 -23.77
C GLY A 488 16.13 13.87 -23.73
N LYS A 489 16.39 13.24 -22.57
CA LYS A 489 17.38 12.16 -22.44
C LYS A 489 16.70 10.79 -22.46
N ALA A 490 17.40 9.78 -22.95
CA ALA A 490 16.94 8.40 -22.85
C ALA A 490 17.35 7.80 -21.49
N TYR A 491 16.44 7.05 -20.90
CA TYR A 491 16.67 6.29 -19.67
C TYR A 491 16.36 4.83 -19.94
N GLU A 492 17.40 4.02 -20.11
CA GLU A 492 17.27 2.58 -20.30
C GLU A 492 17.22 1.90 -18.92
N TRP A 493 16.05 1.37 -18.56
CA TRP A 493 15.87 0.63 -17.32
C TRP A 493 16.06 -0.86 -17.59
N PRO A 494 17.13 -1.48 -17.07
CA PRO A 494 17.40 -2.89 -17.34
C PRO A 494 16.37 -3.78 -16.67
N LEU A 495 15.95 -4.83 -17.35
CA LEU A 495 15.26 -5.95 -16.72
C LEU A 495 16.26 -6.61 -15.75
N TYR A 496 15.80 -6.93 -14.54
CA TYR A 496 16.66 -7.59 -13.55
C TYR A 496 17.07 -8.98 -14.07
N ASP A 497 18.32 -9.29 -13.94
CA ASP A 497 18.91 -10.60 -14.27
C ASP A 497 19.83 -11.09 -13.13
N LEU A 498 20.07 -12.39 -13.08
CA LEU A 498 20.86 -13.02 -12.00
C LEU A 498 22.38 -12.88 -12.17
N GLU A 499 22.85 -12.44 -13.32
CA GLU A 499 24.28 -12.25 -13.61
C GLU A 499 24.73 -10.83 -13.24
N ASP A 500 24.08 -9.84 -13.83
CA ASP A 500 24.43 -8.43 -13.63
C ASP A 500 23.74 -7.80 -12.40
N LYS A 501 22.54 -8.26 -12.04
CA LYS A 501 21.75 -7.80 -10.87
C LYS A 501 21.63 -6.26 -10.82
N LYS A 502 21.37 -5.67 -11.99
CA LYS A 502 21.27 -4.21 -12.11
C LYS A 502 19.98 -3.68 -11.50
N VAL A 503 20.12 -2.60 -10.76
CA VAL A 503 19.06 -1.85 -10.11
C VAL A 503 19.11 -0.42 -10.64
N MET A 504 17.97 0.18 -10.96
CA MET A 504 17.90 1.60 -11.32
C MET A 504 18.03 2.45 -10.05
N VAL A 505 19.09 3.20 -9.94
CA VAL A 505 19.26 4.23 -8.91
C VAL A 505 18.49 5.47 -9.35
N LEU A 506 17.50 5.86 -8.55
CA LEU A 506 16.67 7.04 -8.76
C LEU A 506 17.18 8.17 -7.88
N ASP A 507 18.35 8.71 -8.24
CA ASP A 507 18.89 9.91 -7.62
C ASP A 507 18.33 11.17 -8.31
N GLU A 508 18.12 12.25 -7.57
CA GLU A 508 17.50 13.48 -8.08
C GLU A 508 18.26 14.10 -9.27
N PHE A 509 19.58 13.92 -9.30
CA PHE A 509 20.43 14.52 -10.31
C PHE A 509 21.11 13.50 -11.23
N ASP A 510 20.99 12.20 -10.92
CA ASP A 510 21.68 11.14 -11.66
C ASP A 510 20.90 9.82 -11.64
N ILE A 511 19.94 9.68 -12.57
CA ILE A 511 19.19 8.44 -12.75
C ILE A 511 20.01 7.49 -13.63
N HIS A 512 20.46 6.36 -13.07
CA HIS A 512 21.29 5.40 -13.78
C HIS A 512 21.14 3.97 -13.27
N PRO A 513 21.38 2.92 -14.09
CA PRO A 513 21.46 1.55 -13.63
C PRO A 513 22.80 1.28 -12.95
N GLU A 514 22.77 0.68 -11.76
CA GLU A 514 23.97 0.26 -11.05
C GLU A 514 23.94 -1.23 -10.69
N LYS A 515 25.10 -1.90 -10.81
CA LYS A 515 25.24 -3.33 -10.52
C LYS A 515 25.32 -3.58 -9.01
N GLU A 516 24.48 -4.49 -8.53
CA GLU A 516 24.48 -5.00 -7.15
C GLU A 516 24.35 -3.95 -6.03
N THR A 517 23.82 -2.75 -6.33
CA THR A 517 23.75 -1.64 -5.36
C THR A 517 23.03 -2.03 -4.07
N GLN A 518 21.83 -2.60 -4.18
CA GLN A 518 21.08 -3.03 -3.00
C GLN A 518 21.82 -4.10 -2.20
N ARG A 519 22.43 -5.07 -2.89
CA ARG A 519 23.19 -6.17 -2.25
C ARG A 519 24.42 -5.69 -1.49
N LYS A 520 25.07 -4.63 -1.98
CA LYS A 520 26.19 -3.99 -1.27
C LYS A 520 25.74 -3.25 -0.02
N ILE A 521 24.59 -2.57 -0.08
CA ILE A 521 24.02 -1.84 1.06
C ILE A 521 23.66 -2.77 2.20
N VAL A 522 23.06 -3.94 1.91
CA VAL A 522 22.60 -4.89 2.94
C VAL A 522 23.65 -5.92 3.34
N ASP A 523 24.82 -5.96 2.69
CA ASP A 523 25.77 -7.06 2.86
C ASP A 523 25.08 -8.41 2.69
N TRP A 524 24.57 -8.65 1.48
CA TRP A 524 23.70 -9.77 1.16
C TRP A 524 24.25 -11.13 1.61
N ASP A 525 25.55 -11.32 1.50
CA ASP A 525 26.17 -12.59 1.85
C ASP A 525 26.05 -12.91 3.35
N ARG A 526 26.03 -11.88 4.21
CA ARG A 526 25.82 -12.05 5.66
C ARG A 526 24.35 -12.04 6.08
N THR A 527 23.45 -11.43 5.29
CA THR A 527 22.11 -11.10 5.76
C THR A 527 20.97 -11.71 4.93
N TYR A 528 21.28 -12.46 3.86
CA TYR A 528 20.25 -13.07 2.99
C TYR A 528 19.22 -13.91 3.77
N PHE A 529 19.64 -14.60 4.82
CA PHE A 529 18.78 -15.45 5.64
C PHE A 529 17.72 -14.66 6.41
N LEU A 530 17.88 -13.32 6.58
CA LEU A 530 16.89 -12.47 7.24
C LEU A 530 15.55 -12.49 6.50
N THR A 531 15.55 -12.80 5.21
CA THR A 531 14.34 -12.93 4.41
C THR A 531 13.55 -14.22 4.68
N ASP A 532 14.14 -15.20 5.36
CA ASP A 532 13.44 -16.44 5.77
C ASP A 532 12.53 -16.19 6.98
N TYR A 533 12.72 -15.06 7.66
CA TYR A 533 11.93 -14.68 8.81
C TYR A 533 10.90 -13.64 8.39
N TYR A 534 9.65 -14.06 8.41
CA TYR A 534 8.53 -13.14 8.21
C TYR A 534 8.40 -12.24 9.43
N ILE A 535 8.06 -10.99 9.19
CA ILE A 535 7.98 -10.00 10.26
C ILE A 535 6.70 -10.24 11.04
N PRO A 536 6.80 -10.44 12.34
CA PRO A 536 5.62 -10.47 13.19
C PRO A 536 5.21 -9.07 13.59
#